data_ea3d70fbcd2c2c89cdac33b79b9d0813
#
_entry.id   ea3d70fbcd2c2c89cdac33b79b9d0813
#
_cell.length_a   1.000
_cell.length_b   1.000
_cell.length_c   1.000
_cell.angle_alpha   90.00
_cell.angle_beta   90.00
_cell.angle_gamma   90.00
#
_symmetry.space_group_name_H-M   'P 1'
#
loop_
_entity.id
_entity.type
_entity.pdbx_description
1 polymer ?
#
loop_
_entity_poly.entity_id
_entity_poly.type
_entity_poly.pdbx_seq_one_letter_code
_entity_poly.pdbx_strand_id
1 'polypeptide(L)'
;KKTDSAQALLGSIQKSEPIVVRVERSGREAEFLVTPEKTPSGYRLGVLVRDHIAGIGTVTYYDPETGSYGALGHGVSSLDGTQLLMMQSGYLVRSSVAEIRAGTRGTPGELHGLFDVTDTVGTVDKNTACGIFGTMTHPRQGQTVETAPAESVVTGPAEILSNVDGDQVQRFAIRIDRVDADAKNGRNLLITVT
;
A
#
# COMPACT_ATOMS: atom_id res chain seq x y z
N LYS A 1 -20.98 -16.60 1.88
CA LYS A 1 -21.61 -16.02 0.69
C LYS A 1 -20.49 -15.48 -0.17
N LYS A 2 -20.39 -15.98 -1.40
CA LYS A 2 -19.50 -15.42 -2.42
C LYS A 2 -19.99 -13.98 -2.65
N THR A 3 -19.17 -12.99 -2.36
CA THR A 3 -19.50 -11.59 -2.65
C THR A 3 -19.33 -11.43 -4.15
N ASP A 4 -20.42 -11.22 -4.88
CA ASP A 4 -20.33 -10.87 -6.29
C ASP A 4 -19.52 -9.57 -6.41
N SER A 5 -18.68 -9.46 -7.44
CA SER A 5 -17.89 -8.25 -7.62
C SER A 5 -18.83 -7.06 -7.82
N ALA A 6 -18.47 -5.89 -7.31
CA ALA A 6 -19.29 -4.69 -7.49
C ALA A 6 -19.50 -4.35 -8.99
N GLN A 7 -18.54 -4.69 -9.85
CA GLN A 7 -18.71 -4.60 -11.30
C GLN A 7 -19.80 -5.53 -11.83
N ALA A 8 -19.89 -6.77 -11.33
CA ALA A 8 -20.94 -7.70 -11.72
C ALA A 8 -22.32 -7.21 -11.26
N LEU A 9 -22.41 -6.69 -10.03
CA LEU A 9 -23.64 -6.09 -9.51
C LEU A 9 -24.09 -4.88 -10.35
N LEU A 10 -23.17 -3.96 -10.67
CA LEU A 10 -23.47 -2.80 -11.51
C LEU A 10 -23.87 -3.21 -12.93
N GLY A 11 -23.25 -4.24 -13.50
CA GLY A 11 -23.57 -4.79 -14.84
C GLY A 11 -24.94 -5.48 -14.88
N SER A 12 -25.49 -5.88 -13.74
CA SER A 12 -26.80 -6.53 -13.65
C SER A 12 -28.00 -5.54 -13.69
N ILE A 13 -27.74 -4.23 -13.64
CA ILE A 13 -28.79 -3.21 -13.67
C ILE A 13 -29.35 -3.09 -15.10
N GLN A 14 -30.61 -3.47 -15.27
CA GLN A 14 -31.26 -3.49 -16.58
C GLN A 14 -32.41 -2.50 -16.71
N LYS A 15 -32.75 -1.74 -15.66
CA LYS A 15 -33.90 -0.84 -15.60
C LYS A 15 -33.55 0.48 -14.93
N SER A 16 -34.31 1.53 -15.28
CA SER A 16 -34.27 2.85 -14.65
C SER A 16 -35.20 2.92 -13.43
N GLU A 17 -35.23 1.88 -12.61
CA GLU A 17 -36.01 1.88 -11.36
C GLU A 17 -35.10 2.31 -10.20
N PRO A 18 -35.62 3.06 -9.21
CA PRO A 18 -34.86 3.45 -8.04
C PRO A 18 -34.31 2.23 -7.28
N ILE A 19 -33.02 2.25 -6.97
CA ILE A 19 -32.31 1.20 -6.23
C ILE A 19 -31.84 1.78 -4.91
N VAL A 20 -32.03 1.04 -3.82
CA VAL A 20 -31.46 1.40 -2.52
C VAL A 20 -29.99 0.98 -2.50
N VAL A 21 -29.11 1.95 -2.41
CA VAL A 21 -27.66 1.74 -2.26
C VAL A 21 -27.29 2.01 -0.81
N ARG A 22 -26.84 0.95 -0.12
CA ARG A 22 -26.31 1.05 1.23
C ARG A 22 -24.81 1.20 1.16
N VAL A 23 -24.29 2.22 1.82
CA VAL A 23 -22.86 2.53 1.89
C VAL A 23 -22.42 2.66 3.34
N GLU A 24 -21.18 2.27 3.60
CA GLU A 24 -20.49 2.56 4.84
C GLU A 24 -19.43 3.64 4.58
N ARG A 25 -19.46 4.73 5.35
CA ARG A 25 -18.47 5.80 5.30
C ARG A 25 -18.02 6.14 6.72
N SER A 26 -16.74 5.98 7.00
CA SER A 26 -16.15 6.23 8.33
C SER A 26 -16.86 5.49 9.47
N GLY A 27 -17.22 4.22 9.23
CA GLY A 27 -17.92 3.37 10.21
C GLY A 27 -19.41 3.72 10.41
N ARG A 28 -19.98 4.57 9.55
CA ARG A 28 -21.41 4.91 9.57
C ARG A 28 -22.08 4.39 8.31
N GLU A 29 -23.17 3.67 8.49
CA GLU A 29 -24.02 3.26 7.39
C GLU A 29 -24.95 4.39 6.95
N ALA A 30 -25.14 4.51 5.65
CA ALA A 30 -26.13 5.40 5.05
C ALA A 30 -26.79 4.72 3.85
N GLU A 31 -28.07 5.00 3.65
CA GLU A 31 -28.85 4.50 2.52
C GLU A 31 -29.20 5.64 1.58
N PHE A 32 -29.01 5.40 0.30
CA PHE A 32 -29.37 6.36 -0.75
C PHE A 32 -30.28 5.67 -1.76
N LEU A 33 -31.33 6.36 -2.15
CA LEU A 33 -32.17 5.95 -3.26
C LEU A 33 -31.62 6.58 -4.54
N VAL A 34 -31.08 5.75 -5.42
CA VAL A 34 -30.44 6.18 -6.66
C VAL A 34 -31.18 5.62 -7.85
N THR A 35 -31.52 6.47 -8.80
CA THR A 35 -32.15 6.05 -10.07
C THR A 35 -31.08 5.91 -11.14
N PRO A 36 -30.89 4.70 -11.72
CA PRO A 36 -29.93 4.51 -12.79
C PRO A 36 -30.28 5.31 -14.03
N GLU A 37 -29.29 5.97 -14.62
CA GLU A 37 -29.42 6.71 -15.86
C GLU A 37 -29.15 5.79 -17.07
N LYS A 38 -29.95 5.92 -18.12
CA LYS A 38 -29.77 5.20 -19.36
C LYS A 38 -28.68 5.85 -20.20
N THR A 39 -27.64 5.09 -20.51
CA THR A 39 -26.53 5.50 -21.38
C THR A 39 -26.47 4.62 -22.63
N PRO A 40 -25.69 4.98 -23.65
CA PRO A 40 -25.50 4.12 -24.85
C PRO A 40 -24.96 2.72 -24.52
N SER A 41 -24.25 2.57 -23.40
CA SER A 41 -23.66 1.32 -22.93
C SER A 41 -24.45 0.61 -21.83
N GLY A 42 -25.72 0.99 -21.61
CA GLY A 42 -26.60 0.40 -20.60
C GLY A 42 -26.96 1.37 -19.47
N TYR A 43 -27.54 0.83 -18.41
CA TYR A 43 -27.91 1.63 -17.22
C TYR A 43 -26.72 1.82 -16.30
N ARG A 44 -26.55 3.02 -15.76
CA ARG A 44 -25.44 3.38 -14.88
C ARG A 44 -25.88 4.18 -13.65
N LEU A 45 -25.24 3.92 -12.51
CA LEU A 45 -25.47 4.67 -11.26
C LEU A 45 -24.66 5.96 -11.17
N GLY A 46 -23.73 6.21 -12.09
CA GLY A 46 -22.83 7.37 -12.03
C GLY A 46 -21.77 7.25 -10.90
N VAL A 47 -21.50 6.04 -10.42
CA VAL A 47 -20.49 5.78 -9.39
C VAL A 47 -19.27 5.10 -10.00
N LEU A 48 -18.10 5.45 -9.49
CA LEU A 48 -16.86 4.75 -9.78
C LEU A 48 -16.61 3.73 -8.68
N VAL A 49 -16.51 2.45 -9.07
CA VAL A 49 -16.30 1.34 -8.13
C VAL A 49 -14.98 0.67 -8.42
N ARG A 50 -14.27 0.32 -7.37
CA ARG A 50 -13.04 -0.46 -7.42
C ARG A 50 -13.16 -1.62 -6.45
N ASP A 51 -13.06 -2.83 -6.97
CA ASP A 51 -13.09 -4.05 -6.16
C ASP A 51 -11.71 -4.39 -5.61
N HIS A 52 -10.67 -4.00 -6.32
CA HIS A 52 -9.29 -4.31 -5.97
C HIS A 52 -8.39 -3.09 -6.18
N ILE A 53 -7.42 -2.97 -5.30
CA ILE A 53 -6.35 -1.99 -5.40
C ILE A 53 -5.04 -2.75 -5.31
N ALA A 54 -4.16 -2.49 -6.26
CA ALA A 54 -2.80 -2.99 -6.24
C ALA A 54 -1.83 -1.81 -6.13
N GLY A 55 -0.72 -2.04 -5.47
CA GLY A 55 0.37 -1.09 -5.35
C GLY A 55 1.69 -1.83 -5.23
N ILE A 56 2.79 -1.17 -5.56
CA ILE A 56 4.14 -1.69 -5.33
C ILE A 56 4.66 -1.15 -4.01
N GLY A 57 5.38 -1.97 -3.28
CA GLY A 57 6.02 -1.61 -2.03
C GLY A 57 7.27 -2.45 -1.78
N THR A 58 8.02 -2.09 -0.75
CA THR A 58 9.23 -2.81 -0.35
C THR A 58 9.02 -3.40 1.03
N VAL A 59 9.17 -4.71 1.15
CA VAL A 59 9.25 -5.36 2.46
C VAL A 59 10.54 -4.89 3.13
N THR A 60 10.39 -4.13 4.21
CA THR A 60 11.50 -3.49 4.91
C THR A 60 12.18 -4.45 5.86
N TYR A 61 11.40 -5.27 6.54
CA TYR A 61 11.88 -6.30 7.45
C TYR A 61 10.96 -7.51 7.47
N TYR A 62 11.50 -8.60 7.89
CA TYR A 62 10.83 -9.87 8.07
C TYR A 62 11.38 -10.55 9.33
N ASP A 63 10.48 -11.04 10.17
CA ASP A 63 10.81 -11.82 11.35
C ASP A 63 10.69 -13.31 11.02
N PRO A 64 11.79 -14.08 11.00
CA PRO A 64 11.77 -15.49 10.63
C PRO A 64 11.10 -16.41 11.67
N GLU A 65 10.96 -15.95 12.93
CA GLU A 65 10.33 -16.74 13.98
C GLU A 65 8.82 -16.70 13.91
N THR A 66 8.25 -15.52 13.65
CA THR A 66 6.81 -15.32 13.61
C THR A 66 6.23 -15.29 12.20
N GLY A 67 7.05 -15.13 11.17
CA GLY A 67 6.63 -14.87 9.82
C GLY A 67 6.11 -13.45 9.58
N SER A 68 6.14 -12.60 10.60
CA SER A 68 5.65 -11.23 10.52
C SER A 68 6.55 -10.37 9.63
N TYR A 69 5.95 -9.47 8.85
CA TYR A 69 6.70 -8.51 8.05
C TYR A 69 6.15 -7.10 8.21
N GLY A 70 7.00 -6.12 7.91
CA GLY A 70 6.60 -4.73 7.71
C GLY A 70 7.13 -4.21 6.37
N ALA A 71 6.23 -3.57 5.61
CA ALA A 71 6.56 -2.78 4.43
C ALA A 71 6.33 -1.31 4.79
N LEU A 72 7.40 -0.68 5.26
CA LEU A 72 7.36 0.68 5.80
C LEU A 72 7.39 1.73 4.69
N GLY A 73 6.86 2.89 5.01
CA GLY A 73 6.76 4.04 4.11
C GLY A 73 5.43 4.73 4.30
N HIS A 74 4.43 4.37 3.54
CA HIS A 74 3.07 4.86 3.68
C HIS A 74 2.06 3.74 3.41
N GLY A 75 0.89 3.85 3.97
CA GLY A 75 -0.20 2.92 3.71
C GLY A 75 -0.84 3.15 2.33
N VAL A 76 -1.69 2.20 1.95
CA VAL A 76 -2.52 2.32 0.75
C VAL A 76 -3.64 3.33 1.03
N SER A 77 -3.66 4.38 0.24
CA SER A 77 -4.58 5.50 0.39
C SER A 77 -5.56 5.61 -0.79
N SER A 78 -6.60 6.40 -0.61
CA SER A 78 -7.49 6.82 -1.69
C SER A 78 -6.72 7.55 -2.79
N LEU A 79 -7.33 7.66 -3.99
CA LEU A 79 -6.67 8.27 -5.15
C LEU A 79 -6.21 9.72 -4.94
N ASP A 80 -6.92 10.44 -4.10
CA ASP A 80 -6.59 11.80 -3.70
C ASP A 80 -5.56 11.85 -2.56
N GLY A 81 -5.11 10.68 -2.06
CA GLY A 81 -4.15 10.55 -0.98
C GLY A 81 -4.65 11.03 0.40
N THR A 82 -5.92 11.38 0.52
CA THR A 82 -6.44 12.02 1.74
C THR A 82 -6.81 11.05 2.84
N GLN A 83 -7.12 9.79 2.50
CA GLN A 83 -7.61 8.80 3.45
C GLN A 83 -6.96 7.45 3.23
N LEU A 84 -6.58 6.81 4.34
CA LEU A 84 -6.20 5.40 4.32
C LEU A 84 -7.40 4.55 3.91
N LEU A 85 -7.17 3.61 3.00
CA LEU A 85 -8.22 2.68 2.61
C LEU A 85 -8.49 1.67 3.72
N MET A 86 -9.76 1.52 4.05
CA MET A 86 -10.24 0.42 4.87
C MET A 86 -10.13 -0.87 4.07
N MET A 87 -9.38 -1.82 4.58
CA MET A 87 -9.08 -3.07 3.91
C MET A 87 -9.76 -4.21 4.66
N GLN A 88 -10.51 -5.05 3.95
CA GLN A 88 -11.08 -6.28 4.52
C GLN A 88 -10.09 -7.44 4.45
N SER A 89 -9.33 -7.51 3.38
CA SER A 89 -8.28 -8.50 3.17
C SER A 89 -7.28 -7.96 2.16
N GLY A 90 -6.05 -8.43 2.25
CA GLY A 90 -5.01 -8.10 1.28
C GLY A 90 -4.02 -9.26 1.15
N TYR A 91 -3.35 -9.28 0.02
CA TYR A 91 -2.33 -10.28 -0.28
C TYR A 91 -1.05 -9.61 -0.72
N LEU A 92 0.05 -10.18 -0.26
CA LEU A 92 1.38 -9.86 -0.76
C LEU A 92 1.66 -10.81 -1.92
N VAL A 93 1.90 -10.27 -3.10
CA VAL A 93 2.26 -11.05 -4.29
C VAL A 93 3.65 -10.67 -4.76
N ARG A 94 4.29 -11.57 -5.50
CA ARG A 94 5.59 -11.25 -6.09
C ARG A 94 5.43 -10.16 -7.13
N SER A 95 6.36 -9.21 -7.13
CA SER A 95 6.43 -8.17 -8.13
C SER A 95 7.87 -7.99 -8.64
N SER A 96 8.01 -7.52 -9.85
CA SER A 96 9.26 -7.06 -10.42
C SER A 96 9.12 -5.60 -10.86
N VAL A 97 10.22 -4.85 -10.77
CA VAL A 97 10.23 -3.46 -11.24
C VAL A 97 10.35 -3.48 -12.76
N ALA A 98 9.34 -2.93 -13.44
CA ALA A 98 9.31 -2.83 -14.90
C ALA A 98 9.88 -1.51 -15.41
N GLU A 99 9.61 -0.41 -14.69
CA GLU A 99 10.05 0.93 -15.07
C GLU A 99 10.30 1.78 -13.82
N ILE A 100 11.36 2.55 -13.86
CA ILE A 100 11.69 3.54 -12.82
C ILE A 100 11.62 4.92 -13.44
N ARG A 101 10.75 5.77 -12.96
CA ARG A 101 10.71 7.19 -13.27
C ARG A 101 11.44 7.95 -12.19
N ALA A 102 12.58 8.53 -12.56
CA ALA A 102 13.35 9.33 -11.62
C ALA A 102 12.56 10.58 -11.18
N GLY A 103 12.63 10.89 -9.89
CA GLY A 103 12.06 12.12 -9.35
C GLY A 103 12.83 13.35 -9.83
N THR A 104 12.13 14.47 -9.92
CA THR A 104 12.70 15.79 -10.15
C THR A 104 12.29 16.72 -9.01
N ARG A 105 12.91 17.91 -8.95
CA ARG A 105 12.57 18.87 -7.88
C ARG A 105 11.07 19.21 -7.92
N GLY A 106 10.36 18.89 -6.84
CA GLY A 106 8.92 19.11 -6.72
C GLY A 106 8.02 18.02 -7.29
N THR A 107 8.60 17.00 -7.95
CA THR A 107 7.85 15.85 -8.47
C THR A 107 8.53 14.57 -7.98
N PRO A 108 7.91 13.77 -7.11
CA PRO A 108 8.47 12.52 -6.65
C PRO A 108 8.62 11.52 -7.81
N GLY A 109 9.61 10.64 -7.70
CA GLY A 109 9.76 9.53 -8.63
C GLY A 109 8.70 8.47 -8.41
N GLU A 110 8.52 7.62 -9.42
CA GLU A 110 7.54 6.53 -9.41
C GLU A 110 8.20 5.21 -9.81
N LEU A 111 7.78 4.14 -9.15
CA LEU A 111 8.11 2.77 -9.53
C LEU A 111 6.88 2.13 -10.17
N HIS A 112 7.05 1.59 -11.36
CA HIS A 112 6.03 0.79 -12.03
C HIS A 112 6.41 -0.68 -11.97
N GLY A 113 5.52 -1.51 -11.42
CA GLY A 113 5.75 -2.95 -11.22
C GLY A 113 4.83 -3.82 -12.06
N LEU A 114 5.32 -5.02 -12.36
CA LEU A 114 4.51 -6.13 -12.84
C LEU A 114 4.20 -7.03 -11.65
N PHE A 115 2.94 -7.40 -11.49
CA PHE A 115 2.45 -8.21 -10.39
C PHE A 115 2.16 -9.63 -10.86
N ASP A 116 2.73 -10.62 -10.20
CA ASP A 116 2.33 -12.01 -10.38
C ASP A 116 1.25 -12.36 -9.36
N VAL A 117 0.00 -12.18 -9.75
CA VAL A 117 -1.15 -12.44 -8.88
C VAL A 117 -1.34 -13.93 -8.55
N THR A 118 -0.61 -14.82 -9.22
CA THR A 118 -0.63 -16.26 -8.95
C THR A 118 0.39 -16.67 -7.89
N ASP A 119 1.43 -15.85 -7.65
CA ASP A 119 2.47 -16.10 -6.66
C ASP A 119 2.20 -15.28 -5.38
N THR A 120 1.26 -15.75 -4.58
CA THR A 120 0.96 -15.16 -3.27
C THR A 120 2.01 -15.58 -2.25
N VAL A 121 2.72 -14.60 -1.69
CA VAL A 121 3.82 -14.81 -0.74
C VAL A 121 3.46 -14.43 0.70
N GLY A 122 2.27 -13.85 0.93
CA GLY A 122 1.81 -13.51 2.27
C GLY A 122 0.44 -12.84 2.27
N THR A 123 -0.01 -12.47 3.46
CA THR A 123 -1.25 -11.72 3.73
C THR A 123 -0.92 -10.30 4.17
N VAL A 124 -1.85 -9.39 3.95
CA VAL A 124 -1.82 -8.05 4.53
C VAL A 124 -2.87 -7.99 5.62
N ASP A 125 -2.43 -7.78 6.86
CA ASP A 125 -3.29 -7.79 8.04
C ASP A 125 -3.65 -6.36 8.49
N LYS A 126 -2.74 -5.41 8.26
CA LYS A 126 -2.93 -4.00 8.65
C LYS A 126 -2.44 -3.04 7.58
N ASN A 127 -3.28 -2.04 7.30
CA ASN A 127 -2.93 -0.86 6.51
C ASN A 127 -2.90 0.36 7.43
N THR A 128 -1.74 0.96 7.62
CA THR A 128 -1.51 2.05 8.57
C THR A 128 -0.86 3.26 7.91
N ALA A 129 -0.82 4.39 8.59
CA ALA A 129 -0.18 5.60 8.07
C ALA A 129 1.34 5.42 7.82
N CYS A 130 1.99 4.50 8.54
CA CYS A 130 3.43 4.25 8.41
C CYS A 130 3.78 3.01 7.59
N GLY A 131 2.79 2.37 6.95
CA GLY A 131 3.03 1.22 6.09
C GLY A 131 2.03 0.09 6.25
N ILE A 132 2.37 -1.04 5.66
CA ILE A 132 1.58 -2.26 5.60
C ILE A 132 2.29 -3.33 6.43
N PHE A 133 1.51 -4.09 7.20
CA PHE A 133 1.99 -5.18 8.04
C PHE A 133 1.17 -6.44 7.80
N GLY A 134 1.81 -7.59 7.94
CA GLY A 134 1.15 -8.87 7.74
C GLY A 134 2.06 -10.06 7.99
N THR A 135 1.71 -11.20 7.39
CA THR A 135 2.41 -12.45 7.58
C THR A 135 2.86 -13.01 6.23
N MET A 136 4.13 -13.40 6.12
CA MET A 136 4.68 -14.07 4.94
C MET A 136 4.55 -15.58 5.09
N THR A 137 4.10 -16.25 4.04
CA THR A 137 3.99 -17.72 3.98
C THR A 137 5.27 -18.39 3.48
N HIS A 138 6.08 -17.64 2.74
CA HIS A 138 7.34 -18.14 2.20
C HIS A 138 8.46 -17.15 2.56
N PRO A 139 9.21 -17.45 3.64
CA PRO A 139 10.30 -16.60 4.06
C PRO A 139 11.39 -16.54 2.99
N ARG A 140 11.89 -15.36 2.71
CA ARG A 140 13.09 -15.19 1.90
C ARG A 140 14.33 -15.39 2.77
N GLN A 141 15.35 -15.98 2.20
CA GLN A 141 16.68 -15.98 2.81
C GLN A 141 17.20 -14.55 2.77
N GLY A 142 17.65 -14.07 3.91
CA GLY A 142 18.21 -12.74 4.08
C GLY A 142 19.24 -12.74 5.20
N GLN A 143 19.98 -11.67 5.30
CA GLN A 143 20.90 -11.46 6.41
C GLN A 143 20.10 -11.04 7.65
N THR A 144 20.25 -11.78 8.74
CA THR A 144 19.72 -11.35 10.04
C THR A 144 20.53 -10.17 10.56
N VAL A 145 19.83 -9.13 11.01
CA VAL A 145 20.43 -7.96 11.63
C VAL A 145 19.86 -7.80 13.03
N GLU A 146 20.68 -7.34 13.96
CA GLU A 146 20.19 -6.97 15.28
C GLU A 146 19.35 -5.71 15.20
N THR A 147 18.27 -5.67 15.95
CA THR A 147 17.41 -4.49 16.07
C THR A 147 17.76 -3.71 17.33
N ALA A 148 17.59 -2.40 17.26
CA ALA A 148 17.80 -1.52 18.37
C ALA A 148 16.51 -0.71 18.66
N PRO A 149 16.23 -0.35 19.91
CA PRO A 149 15.10 0.49 20.24
C PRO A 149 15.27 1.89 19.62
N ALA A 150 14.14 2.54 19.28
CA ALA A 150 14.13 3.83 18.61
C ALA A 150 14.91 4.91 19.35
N GLU A 151 14.93 4.83 20.70
CA GLU A 151 15.62 5.77 21.58
C GLU A 151 17.15 5.68 21.48
N SER A 152 17.66 4.58 20.94
CA SER A 152 19.11 4.40 20.74
C SER A 152 19.62 5.01 19.44
N VAL A 153 18.73 5.49 18.57
CA VAL A 153 19.12 6.11 17.31
C VAL A 153 19.77 7.46 17.57
N VAL A 154 21.00 7.62 17.09
CA VAL A 154 21.79 8.84 17.26
C VAL A 154 22.19 9.42 15.90
N THR A 155 22.61 10.68 15.90
CA THR A 155 23.21 11.32 14.71
C THR A 155 24.57 10.71 14.41
N GLY A 156 24.94 10.61 13.14
CA GLY A 156 26.21 10.06 12.71
C GLY A 156 26.14 9.24 11.42
N PRO A 157 27.23 8.56 11.05
CA PRO A 157 27.27 7.70 9.87
C PRO A 157 26.36 6.49 10.05
N ALA A 158 25.69 6.11 8.96
CA ALA A 158 24.81 4.95 8.90
C ALA A 158 24.76 4.42 7.45
N GLU A 159 24.04 3.33 7.27
CA GLU A 159 23.80 2.77 5.93
C GLU A 159 22.30 2.53 5.71
N ILE A 160 21.87 2.68 4.48
CA ILE A 160 20.55 2.22 4.04
C ILE A 160 20.72 1.13 2.99
N LEU A 161 19.77 0.20 2.99
CA LEU A 161 19.65 -0.83 1.97
C LEU A 161 18.53 -0.41 1.00
N SER A 162 18.83 -0.43 -0.30
CA SER A 162 17.83 -0.12 -1.32
C SER A 162 18.15 -0.86 -2.61
N ASN A 163 17.14 -1.13 -3.40
CA ASN A 163 17.24 -1.67 -4.74
C ASN A 163 16.90 -0.57 -5.75
N VAL A 164 17.91 0.17 -6.15
CA VAL A 164 17.78 1.25 -7.16
C VAL A 164 18.06 0.77 -8.58
N ASP A 165 18.55 -0.46 -8.72
CA ASP A 165 18.85 -1.08 -10.01
C ASP A 165 18.39 -2.55 -9.99
N GLY A 166 17.22 -2.79 -10.56
CA GLY A 166 16.58 -4.09 -10.62
C GLY A 166 16.30 -4.70 -9.23
N ASP A 167 16.55 -6.00 -9.09
CA ASP A 167 16.26 -6.76 -7.87
C ASP A 167 17.46 -6.84 -6.89
N GLN A 168 18.56 -6.17 -7.19
CA GLN A 168 19.76 -6.24 -6.34
C GLN A 168 19.70 -5.19 -5.23
N VAL A 169 19.78 -5.67 -3.99
CA VAL A 169 19.87 -4.79 -2.82
C VAL A 169 21.32 -4.28 -2.71
N GLN A 170 21.45 -2.96 -2.70
CA GLN A 170 22.72 -2.25 -2.56
C GLN A 170 22.77 -1.49 -1.24
N ARG A 171 24.00 -1.26 -0.73
CA ARG A 171 24.25 -0.46 0.47
C ARG A 171 24.63 0.95 0.06
N PHE A 172 23.99 1.94 0.67
CA PHE A 172 24.31 3.34 0.48
C PHE A 172 24.73 3.96 1.80
N ALA A 173 25.90 4.59 1.81
CA ALA A 173 26.34 5.34 2.97
C ALA A 173 25.49 6.58 3.14
N ILE A 174 25.09 6.85 4.36
CA ILE A 174 24.33 8.04 4.74
C ILE A 174 24.90 8.62 6.03
N ARG A 175 24.50 9.84 6.33
CA ARG A 175 24.65 10.44 7.64
C ARG A 175 23.28 10.82 8.20
N ILE A 176 23.01 10.42 9.42
CA ILE A 176 21.85 10.90 10.18
C ILE A 176 22.23 12.29 10.71
N ASP A 177 21.60 13.32 10.17
CA ASP A 177 21.87 14.71 10.53
C ASP A 177 21.05 15.16 11.74
N ARG A 178 19.82 14.62 11.88
CA ARG A 178 18.92 14.94 12.98
C ARG A 178 18.00 13.77 13.28
N VAL A 179 17.75 13.56 14.57
CA VAL A 179 16.73 12.66 15.10
C VAL A 179 15.68 13.52 15.82
N ASP A 180 14.41 13.32 15.48
CA ASP A 180 13.26 14.01 16.09
C ASP A 180 12.24 12.94 16.50
N ALA A 181 12.37 12.48 17.74
CA ALA A 181 11.52 11.40 18.27
C ALA A 181 10.03 11.78 18.33
N ASP A 182 9.73 13.08 18.45
CA ASP A 182 8.39 13.61 18.63
C ASP A 182 7.77 14.15 17.33
N ALA A 183 8.37 13.85 16.19
CA ALA A 183 7.91 14.35 14.89
C ALA A 183 6.47 13.88 14.58
N LYS A 184 5.51 14.79 14.66
CA LYS A 184 4.07 14.54 14.47
C LYS A 184 3.71 14.10 13.04
N ASN A 185 4.60 14.33 12.08
CA ASN A 185 4.41 13.99 10.66
C ASN A 185 5.01 12.62 10.28
N GLY A 186 5.48 11.85 11.28
CA GLY A 186 6.13 10.55 11.08
C GLY A 186 7.52 10.61 10.42
N ARG A 187 8.09 11.83 10.24
CA ARG A 187 9.44 12.02 9.66
C ARG A 187 10.47 12.26 10.76
N ASN A 188 10.83 11.20 11.42
CA ASN A 188 11.67 11.24 12.63
C ASN A 188 13.16 11.42 12.34
N LEU A 189 13.61 11.18 11.11
CA LEU A 189 15.01 11.27 10.73
C LEU A 189 15.20 12.25 9.57
N LEU A 190 16.22 13.09 9.67
CA LEU A 190 16.80 13.81 8.55
C LEU A 190 18.13 13.15 8.20
N ILE A 191 18.27 12.74 6.96
CA ILE A 191 19.46 12.05 6.46
C ILE A 191 20.06 12.75 5.25
N THR A 192 21.36 12.63 5.09
CA THR A 192 22.09 13.01 3.87
C THR A 192 22.76 11.77 3.29
N VAL A 193 22.59 11.53 1.99
CA VAL A 193 23.34 10.50 1.26
C VAL A 193 24.74 11.03 1.00
N THR A 194 25.78 10.24 1.31
CA THR A 194 27.19 10.67 1.27
C THR A 194 27.96 9.98 0.16
#